data_f07d678f30c68f46b2b434bb3680db99
#
_entry.id   f07d678f30c68f46b2b434bb3680db99
#
_cell.length_a   1.000
_cell.length_b   1.000
_cell.length_c   1.000
_cell.angle_alpha   90.00
_cell.angle_beta   90.00
_cell.angle_gamma   90.00
#
_symmetry.space_group_name_H-M   'P 1'
#
loop_
_entity.id
_entity.type
_entity.pdbx_description
1 polymer ?
#
loop_
_entity_poly.entity_id
_entity_poly.type
_entity_poly.pdbx_seq_one_letter_code
_entity_poly.pdbx_strand_id
1 'polypeptide(L)'
;MTPRITATIDLQAIRHNLQRVRELAPHSKVMAAIKADGYGHGATAVARNLPDCDAFAVACLEEAVSLREAGVAQPLAVLAGVLSAEEAVAAQALDLQLVIHAEWQLQLLEQLQPARPLKLWLKLATGMHRLGFEPQLAAVLYRRVAAQAQWQFCGWMTHLACADVRDQQMSQRQLAEFAEALEGLGGPRSIANSAGIVNRLAEADWVRPGLMLYGASPVPDRSAAGLGLQPAMRVSSRLIAIKDVPRGHSIGYGATWTCAQDMRIGIVAVGYGDGWPRSLPNGTPVEIRGQRLGMVGRVSMDMITVDLAACDAAIGDEVTLWGSASLPVEQIATAADTLSYELLCGLTQRVRFRYLNDLRDTA
;
A
#
# COMPACT_ATOMS: atom_id res chain seq x y z
N MET A 1 14.34 26.41 4.76
CA MET A 1 15.05 25.45 5.66
C MET A 1 15.15 24.11 4.95
N THR A 2 16.32 23.50 4.95
CA THR A 2 16.51 22.16 4.39
C THR A 2 15.79 21.14 5.29
N PRO A 3 14.89 20.30 4.75
CA PRO A 3 14.18 19.31 5.55
C PRO A 3 15.15 18.26 6.08
N ARG A 4 14.88 17.79 7.30
CA ARG A 4 15.64 16.75 7.98
C ARG A 4 15.47 15.38 7.28
N ILE A 5 14.21 15.07 6.95
CA ILE A 5 13.83 13.84 6.24
C ILE A 5 12.88 14.22 5.11
N THR A 6 13.04 13.55 3.97
CA THR A 6 12.19 13.76 2.80
C THR A 6 11.75 12.41 2.24
N ALA A 7 10.45 12.27 2.01
CA ALA A 7 9.88 11.24 1.16
C ALA A 7 9.62 11.86 -0.23
N THR A 8 10.38 11.44 -1.21
CA THR A 8 10.19 11.86 -2.60
C THR A 8 9.32 10.84 -3.31
N ILE A 9 8.17 11.29 -3.79
CA ILE A 9 7.18 10.47 -4.49
C ILE A 9 7.29 10.75 -5.98
N ASP A 10 7.62 9.75 -6.76
CA ASP A 10 7.64 9.81 -8.23
C ASP A 10 6.30 9.33 -8.79
N LEU A 11 5.48 10.29 -9.21
CA LEU A 11 4.16 10.00 -9.77
C LEU A 11 4.24 9.37 -11.18
N GLN A 12 5.36 9.55 -11.90
CA GLN A 12 5.59 8.85 -13.15
C GLN A 12 5.82 7.35 -12.93
N ALA A 13 6.53 6.97 -11.86
CA ALA A 13 6.70 5.57 -11.48
C ALA A 13 5.35 4.90 -11.20
N ILE A 14 4.42 5.61 -10.54
CA ILE A 14 3.06 5.09 -10.29
C ILE A 14 2.29 4.87 -11.61
N ARG A 15 2.38 5.80 -12.56
CA ARG A 15 1.77 5.64 -13.91
C ARG A 15 2.38 4.44 -14.65
N HIS A 16 3.70 4.31 -14.62
CA HIS A 16 4.40 3.16 -15.20
C HIS A 16 3.91 1.85 -14.57
N ASN A 17 3.80 1.80 -13.25
CA ASN A 17 3.34 0.61 -12.55
C ASN A 17 1.87 0.27 -12.86
N LEU A 18 1.00 1.27 -13.06
CA LEU A 18 -0.36 1.03 -13.55
C LEU A 18 -0.34 0.42 -14.96
N GLN A 19 0.50 0.90 -15.85
CA GLN A 19 0.67 0.30 -17.18
C GLN A 19 1.13 -1.16 -17.05
N ARG A 20 2.04 -1.44 -16.13
CA ARG A 20 2.50 -2.80 -15.85
C ARG A 20 1.38 -3.71 -15.33
N VAL A 21 0.45 -3.18 -14.51
CA VAL A 21 -0.78 -3.90 -14.12
C VAL A 21 -1.60 -4.28 -15.35
N ARG A 22 -1.83 -3.35 -16.27
CA ARG A 22 -2.62 -3.58 -17.48
C ARG A 22 -2.00 -4.63 -18.40
N GLU A 23 -0.67 -4.66 -18.51
CA GLU A 23 0.04 -5.69 -19.26
C GLU A 23 -0.13 -7.10 -18.67
N LEU A 24 -0.19 -7.21 -17.33
CA LEU A 24 -0.38 -8.47 -16.62
C LEU A 24 -1.85 -8.93 -16.58
N ALA A 25 -2.79 -8.00 -16.67
CA ALA A 25 -4.23 -8.25 -16.64
C ALA A 25 -4.97 -7.49 -17.77
N PRO A 26 -4.68 -7.79 -19.06
CA PRO A 26 -5.12 -6.99 -20.20
C PRO A 26 -6.63 -6.98 -20.43
N HIS A 27 -7.36 -7.95 -19.90
CA HIS A 27 -8.81 -8.08 -20.04
C HIS A 27 -9.58 -7.59 -18.83
N SER A 28 -8.88 -7.11 -17.79
CA SER A 28 -9.50 -6.67 -16.55
C SER A 28 -9.51 -5.15 -16.44
N LYS A 29 -10.59 -4.59 -15.90
CA LYS A 29 -10.60 -3.23 -15.39
C LYS A 29 -9.78 -3.15 -14.10
N VAL A 30 -9.22 -1.97 -13.85
CA VAL A 30 -8.35 -1.75 -12.70
C VAL A 30 -9.07 -0.90 -11.65
N MET A 31 -9.25 -1.46 -10.46
CA MET A 31 -9.67 -0.74 -9.26
C MET A 31 -8.43 -0.55 -8.38
N ALA A 32 -7.73 0.56 -8.55
CA ALA A 32 -6.48 0.83 -7.84
C ALA A 32 -6.71 1.08 -6.35
N ALA A 33 -6.05 0.32 -5.48
CA ALA A 33 -6.13 0.50 -4.03
C ALA A 33 -5.26 1.70 -3.58
N ILE A 34 -5.93 2.80 -3.21
CA ILE A 34 -5.30 4.04 -2.75
C ILE A 34 -5.65 4.39 -1.29
N LYS A 35 -6.14 3.41 -0.53
CA LYS A 35 -6.40 3.51 0.92
C LYS A 35 -5.11 3.81 1.70
N ALA A 36 -5.24 4.16 2.98
CA ALA A 36 -4.13 4.55 3.86
C ALA A 36 -3.27 5.64 3.21
N ASP A 37 -3.93 6.71 2.75
CA ASP A 37 -3.33 7.83 2.03
C ASP A 37 -2.45 7.39 0.84
N GLY A 38 -3.01 6.50 -0.02
CA GLY A 38 -2.25 5.95 -1.14
C GLY A 38 -1.06 5.11 -0.72
N TYR A 39 -1.23 4.27 0.31
CA TYR A 39 -0.11 3.54 0.95
C TYR A 39 1.02 4.50 1.37
N GLY A 40 0.66 5.64 1.94
CA GLY A 40 1.60 6.67 2.36
C GLY A 40 2.19 7.53 1.24
N HIS A 41 1.65 7.46 0.01
CA HIS A 41 2.13 8.23 -1.14
C HIS A 41 1.31 9.49 -1.43
N GLY A 42 0.27 9.77 -0.62
CA GLY A 42 -0.67 10.87 -0.86
C GLY A 42 -1.79 10.48 -1.82
N ALA A 43 -2.91 9.97 -1.30
CA ALA A 43 -4.02 9.42 -2.10
C ALA A 43 -4.53 10.40 -3.17
N THR A 44 -4.66 11.68 -2.84
CA THR A 44 -5.09 12.73 -3.77
C THR A 44 -4.09 12.92 -4.92
N ALA A 45 -2.80 12.96 -4.63
CA ALA A 45 -1.77 13.10 -5.65
C ALA A 45 -1.75 11.87 -6.57
N VAL A 46 -1.83 10.66 -5.98
CA VAL A 46 -1.91 9.40 -6.73
C VAL A 46 -3.13 9.38 -7.64
N ALA A 47 -4.33 9.66 -7.13
CA ALA A 47 -5.57 9.61 -7.91
C ALA A 47 -5.56 10.61 -9.09
N ARG A 48 -5.10 11.83 -8.86
CA ARG A 48 -4.99 12.87 -9.91
C ARG A 48 -3.99 12.51 -11.01
N ASN A 49 -2.99 11.72 -10.67
CA ASN A 49 -1.96 11.29 -11.62
C ASN A 49 -2.27 9.94 -12.30
N LEU A 50 -3.44 9.36 -12.02
CA LEU A 50 -3.98 8.18 -12.68
C LEU A 50 -5.34 8.48 -13.34
N PRO A 51 -5.43 9.46 -14.27
CA PRO A 51 -6.69 9.90 -14.86
C PRO A 51 -7.44 8.78 -15.59
N ASP A 52 -6.71 7.83 -16.17
CA ASP A 52 -7.26 6.71 -16.94
C ASP A 52 -7.56 5.47 -16.08
N CYS A 53 -7.41 5.53 -14.75
CA CYS A 53 -7.75 4.40 -13.89
C CYS A 53 -9.27 4.20 -13.87
N ASP A 54 -9.73 2.95 -14.00
CA ASP A 54 -11.17 2.64 -14.12
C ASP A 54 -11.93 2.90 -12.83
N ALA A 55 -11.29 2.70 -11.67
CA ALA A 55 -11.84 2.99 -10.34
C ALA A 55 -10.73 3.06 -9.29
N PHE A 56 -11.04 3.64 -8.14
CA PHE A 56 -10.18 3.57 -6.95
C PHE A 56 -10.90 2.82 -5.82
N ALA A 57 -10.11 2.20 -4.93
CA ALA A 57 -10.58 1.54 -3.73
C ALA A 57 -9.93 2.17 -2.49
N VAL A 58 -10.77 2.56 -1.55
CA VAL A 58 -10.40 3.12 -0.24
C VAL A 58 -10.90 2.23 0.90
N ALA A 59 -10.39 2.40 2.11
CA ALA A 59 -10.79 1.58 3.23
C ALA A 59 -12.14 2.01 3.81
N CYS A 60 -12.36 3.29 4.00
CA CYS A 60 -13.48 3.88 4.72
C CYS A 60 -14.05 5.11 4.00
N LEU A 61 -15.18 5.60 4.52
CA LEU A 61 -15.88 6.73 3.93
C LEU A 61 -15.07 8.02 3.97
N GLU A 62 -14.34 8.28 5.05
CA GLU A 62 -13.56 9.51 5.25
C GLU A 62 -12.49 9.68 4.17
N GLU A 63 -11.84 8.57 3.77
CA GLU A 63 -10.89 8.59 2.66
C GLU A 63 -11.58 8.95 1.33
N ALA A 64 -12.77 8.40 1.10
CA ALA A 64 -13.56 8.70 -0.10
C ALA A 64 -14.06 10.16 -0.13
N VAL A 65 -14.51 10.70 1.00
CA VAL A 65 -14.91 12.12 1.16
C VAL A 65 -13.74 13.03 0.78
N SER A 66 -12.56 12.81 1.37
CA SER A 66 -11.36 13.60 1.11
C SER A 66 -10.98 13.61 -0.38
N LEU A 67 -11.11 12.47 -1.06
CA LEU A 67 -10.86 12.36 -2.51
C LEU A 67 -11.91 13.12 -3.34
N ARG A 68 -13.19 13.04 -2.97
CA ARG A 68 -14.26 13.80 -3.65
C ARG A 68 -14.10 15.31 -3.48
N GLU A 69 -13.77 15.77 -2.27
CA GLU A 69 -13.45 17.17 -1.98
C GLU A 69 -12.25 17.65 -2.78
N ALA A 70 -11.27 16.76 -3.01
CA ALA A 70 -10.12 17.02 -3.86
C ALA A 70 -10.45 16.99 -5.38
N GLY A 71 -11.71 16.73 -5.78
CA GLY A 71 -12.16 16.73 -7.16
C GLY A 71 -11.91 15.45 -7.94
N VAL A 72 -11.62 14.33 -7.27
CA VAL A 72 -11.49 13.02 -7.92
C VAL A 72 -12.86 12.55 -8.41
N ALA A 73 -13.03 12.41 -9.73
CA ALA A 73 -14.31 12.08 -10.37
C ALA A 73 -14.50 10.58 -10.63
N GLN A 74 -13.43 9.80 -10.73
CA GLN A 74 -13.49 8.37 -11.02
C GLN A 74 -14.33 7.61 -9.98
N PRO A 75 -14.91 6.44 -10.33
CA PRO A 75 -15.60 5.58 -9.38
C PRO A 75 -14.74 5.26 -8.15
N LEU A 76 -15.33 5.41 -6.95
CA LEU A 76 -14.67 5.11 -5.68
C LEU A 76 -15.41 3.97 -4.98
N ALA A 77 -14.70 2.89 -4.64
CA ALA A 77 -15.20 1.76 -3.88
C ALA A 77 -14.73 1.83 -2.43
N VAL A 78 -15.67 1.84 -1.48
CA VAL A 78 -15.41 1.80 -0.03
C VAL A 78 -15.39 0.35 0.41
N LEU A 79 -14.20 -0.18 0.72
CA LEU A 79 -13.97 -1.62 0.95
C LEU A 79 -14.57 -2.15 2.26
N ALA A 80 -14.77 -1.30 3.27
CA ALA A 80 -15.45 -1.65 4.51
C ALA A 80 -16.97 -1.41 4.47
N GLY A 81 -17.48 -0.87 3.37
CA GLY A 81 -18.90 -0.45 3.28
C GLY A 81 -19.18 0.76 4.16
N VAL A 82 -20.31 0.75 4.84
CA VAL A 82 -20.76 1.82 5.74
C VAL A 82 -21.11 1.27 7.12
N LEU A 83 -20.96 2.11 8.15
CA LEU A 83 -21.21 1.76 9.55
C LEU A 83 -22.52 2.37 10.08
N SER A 84 -23.10 3.36 9.38
CA SER A 84 -24.33 4.04 9.81
C SER A 84 -25.21 4.47 8.62
N ALA A 85 -26.43 4.87 8.93
CA ALA A 85 -27.37 5.41 7.96
C ALA A 85 -26.86 6.74 7.38
N GLU A 86 -26.24 7.58 8.19
CA GLU A 86 -25.66 8.85 7.80
C GLU A 86 -24.53 8.64 6.79
N GLU A 87 -23.66 7.64 7.02
CA GLU A 87 -22.63 7.27 6.08
C GLU A 87 -23.19 6.77 4.75
N ALA A 88 -24.27 6.00 4.77
CA ALA A 88 -24.93 5.53 3.55
C ALA A 88 -25.55 6.67 2.74
N VAL A 89 -26.15 7.67 3.41
CA VAL A 89 -26.65 8.90 2.77
C VAL A 89 -25.49 9.70 2.16
N ALA A 90 -24.40 9.86 2.87
CA ALA A 90 -23.21 10.53 2.36
C ALA A 90 -22.59 9.78 1.18
N ALA A 91 -22.50 8.46 1.25
CA ALA A 91 -22.01 7.62 0.16
C ALA A 91 -22.85 7.76 -1.12
N GLN A 92 -24.18 7.84 -0.97
CA GLN A 92 -25.08 8.11 -2.09
C GLN A 92 -24.84 9.50 -2.69
N ALA A 93 -24.77 10.53 -1.85
CA ALA A 93 -24.57 11.92 -2.29
C ALA A 93 -23.26 12.07 -3.08
N LEU A 94 -22.21 11.35 -2.68
CA LEU A 94 -20.87 11.33 -3.28
C LEU A 94 -20.71 10.30 -4.41
N ASP A 95 -21.78 9.62 -4.80
CA ASP A 95 -21.78 8.59 -5.86
C ASP A 95 -20.72 7.48 -5.63
N LEU A 96 -20.65 6.95 -4.39
CA LEU A 96 -19.69 5.91 -4.02
C LEU A 96 -20.26 4.51 -4.27
N GLN A 97 -19.35 3.55 -4.43
CA GLN A 97 -19.64 2.13 -4.48
C GLN A 97 -19.35 1.51 -3.11
N LEU A 98 -20.29 0.79 -2.52
CA LEU A 98 -20.15 0.19 -1.21
C LEU A 98 -19.88 -1.31 -1.32
N VAL A 99 -18.85 -1.80 -0.64
CA VAL A 99 -18.59 -3.24 -0.53
C VAL A 99 -19.32 -3.76 0.69
N ILE A 100 -20.41 -4.47 0.46
CA ILE A 100 -21.28 -5.04 1.49
C ILE A 100 -20.78 -6.45 1.83
N HIS A 101 -20.60 -6.72 3.12
CA HIS A 101 -19.94 -7.92 3.60
C HIS A 101 -20.63 -8.56 4.82
N ALA A 102 -21.73 -7.96 5.31
CA ALA A 102 -22.45 -8.45 6.48
C ALA A 102 -23.93 -8.14 6.39
N GLU A 103 -24.75 -8.98 7.02
CA GLU A 103 -26.22 -8.91 7.03
C GLU A 103 -26.74 -7.58 7.60
N TRP A 104 -26.14 -7.10 8.68
CA TRP A 104 -26.54 -5.84 9.31
C TRP A 104 -26.41 -4.63 8.39
N GLN A 105 -25.43 -4.65 7.45
CA GLN A 105 -25.31 -3.57 6.46
C GLN A 105 -26.49 -3.58 5.48
N LEU A 106 -26.92 -4.75 5.00
CA LEU A 106 -28.10 -4.84 4.14
C LEU A 106 -29.37 -4.37 4.88
N GLN A 107 -29.54 -4.80 6.13
CA GLN A 107 -30.68 -4.38 6.97
C GLN A 107 -30.67 -2.86 7.21
N LEU A 108 -29.50 -2.25 7.39
CA LEU A 108 -29.35 -0.80 7.51
C LEU A 108 -29.77 -0.10 6.21
N LEU A 109 -29.32 -0.58 5.07
CA LEU A 109 -29.62 0.01 3.76
C LEU A 109 -31.09 -0.17 3.36
N GLU A 110 -31.77 -1.24 3.79
CA GLU A 110 -33.21 -1.47 3.55
C GLU A 110 -34.12 -0.42 4.20
N GLN A 111 -33.66 0.16 5.31
CA GLN A 111 -34.41 1.18 6.03
C GLN A 111 -34.34 2.56 5.36
N LEU A 112 -33.45 2.71 4.37
CA LEU A 112 -33.23 3.99 3.71
C LEU A 112 -34.16 4.16 2.49
N GLN A 113 -34.50 5.41 2.21
CA GLN A 113 -35.17 5.81 0.97
C GLN A 113 -34.24 6.73 0.17
N PRO A 114 -33.21 6.16 -0.50
CA PRO A 114 -32.22 6.95 -1.18
C PRO A 114 -32.78 7.62 -2.43
N ALA A 115 -32.42 8.88 -2.69
CA ALA A 115 -32.87 9.63 -3.88
C ALA A 115 -32.31 9.07 -5.20
N ARG A 116 -31.22 8.32 -5.14
CA ARG A 116 -30.58 7.59 -6.26
C ARG A 116 -30.19 6.20 -5.80
N PRO A 117 -30.10 5.20 -6.70
CA PRO A 117 -29.67 3.86 -6.30
C PRO A 117 -28.28 3.84 -5.67
N LEU A 118 -28.17 3.14 -4.54
CA LEU A 118 -26.88 2.82 -3.91
C LEU A 118 -26.16 1.74 -4.72
N LYS A 119 -24.89 1.95 -5.00
CA LYS A 119 -24.05 1.05 -5.80
C LYS A 119 -23.37 0.02 -4.88
N LEU A 120 -23.70 -1.26 -5.05
CA LEU A 120 -23.30 -2.31 -4.12
C LEU A 120 -22.43 -3.39 -4.78
N TRP A 121 -21.26 -3.65 -4.21
CA TRP A 121 -20.49 -4.87 -4.39
C TRP A 121 -20.84 -5.85 -3.28
N LEU A 122 -21.13 -7.10 -3.62
CA LEU A 122 -21.31 -8.15 -2.62
C LEU A 122 -20.02 -8.93 -2.43
N LYS A 123 -19.54 -8.98 -1.19
CA LYS A 123 -18.28 -9.64 -0.86
C LYS A 123 -18.54 -11.01 -0.23
N LEU A 124 -17.88 -12.05 -0.78
CA LEU A 124 -17.91 -13.41 -0.27
C LEU A 124 -16.59 -13.78 0.44
N ALA A 125 -16.71 -14.52 1.54
CA ALA A 125 -15.58 -14.98 2.36
C ALA A 125 -15.19 -16.41 1.93
N THR A 126 -14.33 -16.53 0.93
CA THR A 126 -13.90 -17.81 0.37
C THR A 126 -12.60 -18.33 0.98
N GLY A 127 -12.29 -18.00 2.25
CA GLY A 127 -11.14 -18.57 2.95
C GLY A 127 -10.23 -17.59 3.67
N MET A 128 -10.32 -16.26 3.42
CA MET A 128 -9.58 -15.29 4.23
C MET A 128 -10.24 -15.03 5.60
N HIS A 129 -11.55 -15.26 5.73
CA HIS A 129 -12.37 -15.15 6.95
C HIS A 129 -12.19 -13.83 7.74
N ARG A 130 -12.05 -12.72 7.02
CA ARG A 130 -11.95 -11.38 7.62
C ARG A 130 -13.25 -10.60 7.47
N LEU A 131 -13.77 -10.48 6.26
CA LEU A 131 -15.03 -9.83 5.89
C LEU A 131 -15.61 -10.57 4.69
N GLY A 132 -16.93 -10.69 4.64
CA GLY A 132 -17.67 -11.32 3.54
C GLY A 132 -18.77 -12.22 4.05
N PHE A 133 -19.79 -12.41 3.23
CA PHE A 133 -20.83 -13.41 3.47
C PHE A 133 -20.32 -14.81 3.17
N GLU A 134 -20.93 -15.80 3.78
CA GLU A 134 -20.71 -17.20 3.43
C GLU A 134 -21.09 -17.43 1.95
N PRO A 135 -20.25 -18.16 1.17
CA PRO A 135 -20.46 -18.34 -0.27
C PRO A 135 -21.82 -18.92 -0.64
N GLN A 136 -22.38 -19.80 0.20
CA GLN A 136 -23.69 -20.43 0.01
C GLN A 136 -24.86 -19.44 -0.01
N LEU A 137 -24.66 -18.24 0.53
CA LEU A 137 -25.67 -17.19 0.53
C LEU A 137 -25.73 -16.40 -0.79
N ALA A 138 -24.80 -16.62 -1.73
CA ALA A 138 -24.68 -15.81 -2.94
C ALA A 138 -26.01 -15.66 -3.70
N ALA A 139 -26.70 -16.75 -3.98
CA ALA A 139 -27.97 -16.71 -4.73
C ALA A 139 -29.09 -15.97 -3.99
N VAL A 140 -29.15 -16.05 -2.66
CA VAL A 140 -30.14 -15.34 -1.83
C VAL A 140 -29.80 -13.84 -1.84
N LEU A 141 -28.53 -13.47 -1.64
CA LEU A 141 -28.07 -12.10 -1.65
C LEU A 141 -28.30 -11.42 -3.01
N TYR A 142 -27.99 -12.13 -4.10
CA TYR A 142 -28.23 -11.62 -5.46
C TYR A 142 -29.69 -11.28 -5.70
N ARG A 143 -30.59 -12.21 -5.37
CA ARG A 143 -32.06 -11.99 -5.50
C ARG A 143 -32.54 -10.84 -4.62
N ARG A 144 -32.03 -10.73 -3.40
CA ARG A 144 -32.37 -9.65 -2.47
C ARG A 144 -31.95 -8.29 -3.02
N VAL A 145 -30.72 -8.17 -3.54
CA VAL A 145 -30.24 -6.92 -4.16
C VAL A 145 -31.02 -6.60 -5.43
N ALA A 146 -31.28 -7.60 -6.29
CA ALA A 146 -32.01 -7.41 -7.54
C ALA A 146 -33.48 -7.02 -7.33
N ALA A 147 -34.09 -7.39 -6.19
CA ALA A 147 -35.46 -7.04 -5.85
C ALA A 147 -35.63 -5.58 -5.38
N GLN A 148 -34.56 -4.88 -5.08
CA GLN A 148 -34.59 -3.51 -4.54
C GLN A 148 -34.26 -2.49 -5.61
N ALA A 149 -35.25 -1.71 -6.06
CA ALA A 149 -35.04 -0.66 -7.06
C ALA A 149 -34.07 0.45 -6.60
N GLN A 150 -33.91 0.60 -5.28
CA GLN A 150 -32.97 1.55 -4.67
C GLN A 150 -31.53 1.06 -4.63
N TRP A 151 -31.22 -0.14 -5.13
CA TRP A 151 -29.87 -0.68 -5.17
C TRP A 151 -29.44 -1.00 -6.60
N GLN A 152 -28.18 -0.68 -6.90
CA GLN A 152 -27.52 -1.06 -8.14
C GLN A 152 -26.43 -2.10 -7.83
N PHE A 153 -26.60 -3.31 -8.32
CA PHE A 153 -25.59 -4.35 -8.21
C PHE A 153 -24.38 -4.04 -9.10
N CYS A 154 -23.20 -3.89 -8.50
CA CYS A 154 -21.95 -3.62 -9.19
C CYS A 154 -21.14 -4.89 -9.49
N GLY A 155 -21.32 -5.94 -8.69
CA GLY A 155 -20.62 -7.21 -8.88
C GLY A 155 -20.27 -7.92 -7.59
N TRP A 156 -19.49 -8.97 -7.75
CA TRP A 156 -19.01 -9.86 -6.69
C TRP A 156 -17.56 -9.58 -6.35
N MET A 157 -17.21 -9.69 -5.09
CA MET A 157 -15.85 -9.48 -4.62
C MET A 157 -15.41 -10.60 -3.67
N THR A 158 -14.17 -11.06 -3.81
CA THR A 158 -13.48 -11.84 -2.78
C THR A 158 -12.05 -11.33 -2.58
N HIS A 159 -11.28 -11.92 -1.68
CA HIS A 159 -9.89 -11.55 -1.45
C HIS A 159 -9.05 -12.78 -1.14
N LEU A 160 -7.98 -12.97 -1.91
CA LEU A 160 -7.06 -14.08 -1.75
C LEU A 160 -6.16 -13.88 -0.53
N ALA A 161 -6.11 -14.89 0.34
CA ALA A 161 -5.32 -14.86 1.57
C ALA A 161 -3.84 -15.16 1.35
N CYS A 162 -3.54 -16.06 0.39
CA CYS A 162 -2.22 -16.64 0.16
C CYS A 162 -1.76 -16.48 -1.31
N ALA A 163 -2.11 -15.35 -1.95
CA ALA A 163 -1.72 -15.12 -3.34
C ALA A 163 -0.21 -14.89 -3.52
N ASP A 164 0.49 -14.53 -2.45
CA ASP A 164 1.91 -14.21 -2.39
C ASP A 164 2.81 -15.40 -2.06
N VAL A 165 2.25 -16.52 -1.60
CA VAL A 165 3.04 -17.71 -1.27
C VAL A 165 3.20 -18.64 -2.49
N ARG A 166 4.27 -19.44 -2.50
CA ARG A 166 4.54 -20.42 -3.60
C ARG A 166 3.50 -21.52 -3.67
N ASP A 167 3.02 -22.01 -2.53
CA ASP A 167 1.96 -22.99 -2.50
C ASP A 167 0.61 -22.32 -2.76
N GLN A 168 0.08 -22.58 -3.94
CA GLN A 168 -1.16 -21.98 -4.42
C GLN A 168 -2.44 -22.77 -4.03
N GLN A 169 -2.32 -23.85 -3.27
CA GLN A 169 -3.48 -24.69 -2.93
C GLN A 169 -4.61 -23.90 -2.28
N MET A 170 -4.28 -23.01 -1.32
CA MET A 170 -5.27 -22.18 -0.66
C MET A 170 -5.94 -21.21 -1.64
N SER A 171 -5.15 -20.56 -2.50
CA SER A 171 -5.69 -19.66 -3.53
C SER A 171 -6.59 -20.40 -4.51
N GLN A 172 -6.21 -21.61 -4.93
CA GLN A 172 -7.02 -22.45 -5.83
C GLN A 172 -8.34 -22.85 -5.18
N ARG A 173 -8.33 -23.25 -3.90
CA ARG A 173 -9.57 -23.54 -3.14
C ARG A 173 -10.48 -22.32 -3.06
N GLN A 174 -9.94 -21.15 -2.74
CA GLN A 174 -10.72 -19.91 -2.71
C GLN A 174 -11.36 -19.58 -4.06
N LEU A 175 -10.63 -19.79 -5.14
CA LEU A 175 -11.14 -19.56 -6.50
C LEU A 175 -12.23 -20.57 -6.89
N ALA A 176 -12.06 -21.84 -6.56
CA ALA A 176 -13.05 -22.88 -6.81
C ALA A 176 -14.35 -22.60 -6.04
N GLU A 177 -14.25 -22.30 -4.75
CA GLU A 177 -15.40 -21.96 -3.90
C GLU A 177 -16.12 -20.69 -4.38
N PHE A 178 -15.37 -19.67 -4.83
CA PHE A 178 -15.94 -18.45 -5.41
C PHE A 178 -16.67 -18.74 -6.73
N ALA A 179 -16.10 -19.58 -7.59
CA ALA A 179 -16.70 -19.94 -8.86
C ALA A 179 -17.97 -20.76 -8.67
N GLU A 180 -17.95 -21.77 -7.78
CA GLU A 180 -19.09 -22.61 -7.42
C GLU A 180 -20.24 -21.76 -6.84
N ALA A 181 -19.94 -20.88 -5.89
CA ALA A 181 -20.95 -20.01 -5.28
C ALA A 181 -21.65 -19.08 -6.30
N LEU A 182 -20.99 -18.77 -7.40
CA LEU A 182 -21.50 -17.87 -8.44
C LEU A 182 -21.98 -18.61 -9.69
N GLU A 183 -22.14 -19.93 -9.64
CA GLU A 183 -22.68 -20.70 -10.76
C GLU A 183 -24.11 -20.26 -11.09
N GLY A 184 -24.34 -19.90 -12.35
CA GLY A 184 -25.63 -19.38 -12.81
C GLY A 184 -25.96 -17.94 -12.37
N LEU A 185 -25.10 -17.28 -11.62
CA LEU A 185 -25.27 -15.89 -11.20
C LEU A 185 -24.45 -14.94 -12.10
N GLY A 186 -25.12 -13.88 -12.59
CA GLY A 186 -24.50 -12.85 -13.38
C GLY A 186 -23.74 -11.81 -12.55
N GLY A 187 -23.02 -10.93 -13.24
CA GLY A 187 -22.37 -9.76 -12.69
C GLY A 187 -20.84 -9.84 -12.68
N PRO A 188 -20.17 -8.67 -12.71
CA PRO A 188 -18.71 -8.60 -12.71
C PRO A 188 -18.08 -9.21 -11.46
N ARG A 189 -16.87 -9.75 -11.61
CA ARG A 189 -16.12 -10.41 -10.53
C ARG A 189 -14.82 -9.66 -10.26
N SER A 190 -14.52 -9.42 -8.98
CA SER A 190 -13.32 -8.75 -8.51
C SER A 190 -12.57 -9.65 -7.52
N ILE A 191 -11.39 -10.16 -7.90
CA ILE A 191 -10.68 -11.21 -7.17
C ILE A 191 -9.25 -10.78 -6.82
N ALA A 192 -8.39 -10.63 -7.84
CA ALA A 192 -6.96 -10.53 -7.69
C ALA A 192 -6.50 -9.23 -7.01
N ASN A 193 -5.69 -9.36 -5.96
CA ASN A 193 -4.82 -8.33 -5.40
C ASN A 193 -3.48 -8.29 -6.18
N SER A 194 -2.52 -7.48 -5.77
CA SER A 194 -1.22 -7.35 -6.44
C SER A 194 -0.52 -8.69 -6.66
N ALA A 195 -0.49 -9.58 -5.66
CA ALA A 195 0.13 -10.90 -5.77
C ALA A 195 -0.66 -11.82 -6.73
N GLY A 196 -1.98 -11.76 -6.66
CA GLY A 196 -2.85 -12.51 -7.57
C GLY A 196 -2.67 -12.09 -9.04
N ILE A 197 -2.44 -10.81 -9.30
CA ILE A 197 -2.13 -10.28 -10.64
C ILE A 197 -0.78 -10.82 -11.13
N VAL A 198 0.26 -10.66 -10.32
CA VAL A 198 1.63 -11.08 -10.65
C VAL A 198 1.72 -12.60 -10.88
N ASN A 199 0.98 -13.38 -10.10
CA ASN A 199 0.94 -14.84 -10.20
C ASN A 199 -0.13 -15.36 -11.17
N ARG A 200 -0.90 -14.46 -11.82
CA ARG A 200 -1.97 -14.79 -12.79
C ARG A 200 -2.95 -15.83 -12.25
N LEU A 201 -3.36 -15.67 -10.99
CA LEU A 201 -4.16 -16.68 -10.30
C LEU A 201 -5.63 -16.72 -10.76
N ALA A 202 -6.15 -15.59 -11.24
CA ALA A 202 -7.53 -15.49 -11.68
C ALA A 202 -7.67 -14.51 -12.83
N GLU A 203 -8.36 -14.92 -13.87
CA GLU A 203 -8.95 -13.99 -14.84
C GLU A 203 -10.29 -13.51 -14.27
N ALA A 204 -10.45 -12.21 -14.12
CA ALA A 204 -11.64 -11.59 -13.55
C ALA A 204 -11.89 -10.24 -14.22
N ASP A 205 -13.15 -9.77 -14.14
CA ASP A 205 -13.51 -8.48 -14.76
C ASP A 205 -12.77 -7.30 -14.13
N TRP A 206 -12.38 -7.42 -12.85
CA TRP A 206 -11.70 -6.39 -12.10
C TRP A 206 -10.51 -6.95 -11.31
N VAL A 207 -9.39 -6.24 -11.39
CA VAL A 207 -8.21 -6.46 -10.52
C VAL A 207 -8.04 -5.29 -9.56
N ARG A 208 -7.47 -5.58 -8.38
CA ARG A 208 -7.27 -4.58 -7.31
C ARG A 208 -5.79 -4.48 -6.93
N PRO A 209 -4.96 -3.87 -7.78
CA PRO A 209 -3.57 -3.64 -7.43
C PRO A 209 -3.47 -2.66 -6.26
N GLY A 210 -2.56 -2.96 -5.33
CA GLY A 210 -2.14 -2.09 -4.23
C GLY A 210 -0.63 -1.93 -4.30
N LEU A 211 0.12 -2.76 -3.58
CA LEU A 211 1.56 -2.64 -3.40
C LEU A 211 2.34 -2.48 -4.72
N MET A 212 1.97 -3.23 -5.76
CA MET A 212 2.66 -3.14 -7.05
C MET A 212 2.53 -1.77 -7.73
N LEU A 213 1.47 -0.98 -7.46
CA LEU A 213 1.35 0.39 -7.95
C LEU A 213 2.44 1.30 -7.38
N TYR A 214 2.87 1.02 -6.17
CA TYR A 214 3.87 1.79 -5.44
C TYR A 214 5.30 1.28 -5.65
N GLY A 215 5.46 0.27 -6.53
CA GLY A 215 6.75 -0.20 -7.00
C GLY A 215 7.47 -1.12 -6.03
N ALA A 216 6.75 -1.76 -5.11
CA ALA A 216 7.28 -2.84 -4.28
C ALA A 216 6.73 -4.20 -4.74
N SER A 217 7.55 -5.25 -4.61
CA SER A 217 7.14 -6.59 -4.99
C SER A 217 6.07 -7.14 -4.05
N PRO A 218 4.95 -7.65 -4.59
CA PRO A 218 3.93 -8.31 -3.79
C PRO A 218 4.23 -9.79 -3.52
N VAL A 219 5.35 -10.31 -4.00
CA VAL A 219 5.76 -11.72 -3.86
C VAL A 219 7.22 -11.82 -3.40
N PRO A 220 7.57 -12.76 -2.51
CA PRO A 220 8.89 -12.80 -1.88
C PRO A 220 10.01 -13.30 -2.82
N ASP A 221 9.68 -14.04 -3.86
CA ASP A 221 10.63 -14.73 -4.73
C ASP A 221 10.99 -13.97 -6.01
N ARG A 222 10.37 -12.83 -6.27
CA ARG A 222 10.69 -11.94 -7.40
C ARG A 222 10.85 -10.50 -6.91
N SER A 223 11.93 -9.86 -7.31
CA SER A 223 12.17 -8.45 -6.99
C SER A 223 11.20 -7.53 -7.76
N ALA A 224 10.95 -6.33 -7.25
CA ALA A 224 10.19 -5.31 -7.96
C ALA A 224 10.77 -5.03 -9.36
N ALA A 225 12.09 -4.89 -9.48
CA ALA A 225 12.76 -4.71 -10.76
C ALA A 225 12.54 -5.90 -11.72
N GLY A 226 12.61 -7.15 -11.21
CA GLY A 226 12.33 -8.37 -11.98
C GLY A 226 10.89 -8.46 -12.48
N LEU A 227 9.95 -7.77 -11.81
CA LEU A 227 8.57 -7.62 -12.22
C LEU A 227 8.34 -6.42 -13.16
N GLY A 228 9.38 -5.63 -13.46
CA GLY A 228 9.30 -4.41 -14.25
C GLY A 228 8.63 -3.25 -13.49
N LEU A 229 8.61 -3.28 -12.16
CA LEU A 229 8.07 -2.23 -11.32
C LEU A 229 9.14 -1.18 -10.99
N GLN A 230 8.72 0.07 -10.84
CA GLN A 230 9.57 1.19 -10.47
C GLN A 230 9.20 1.67 -9.06
N PRO A 231 10.15 1.78 -8.10
CA PRO A 231 9.89 2.33 -6.79
C PRO A 231 9.32 3.75 -6.88
N ALA A 232 8.13 3.96 -6.28
CA ALA A 232 7.47 5.25 -6.33
C ALA A 232 7.86 6.17 -5.16
N MET A 233 8.37 5.62 -4.05
CA MET A 233 8.80 6.38 -2.88
C MET A 233 10.28 6.18 -2.61
N ARG A 234 11.03 7.27 -2.54
CA ARG A 234 12.40 7.31 -2.02
C ARG A 234 12.43 8.12 -0.73
N VAL A 235 12.91 7.51 0.34
CA VAL A 235 13.08 8.21 1.62
C VAL A 235 14.54 8.49 1.87
N SER A 236 14.86 9.73 2.16
CA SER A 236 16.23 10.17 2.46
C SER A 236 16.27 11.09 3.67
N SER A 237 17.42 11.10 4.33
CA SER A 237 17.79 11.96 5.44
C SER A 237 19.17 12.57 5.20
N ARG A 238 19.79 13.12 6.25
CA ARG A 238 21.10 13.75 6.15
C ARG A 238 22.04 13.33 7.27
N LEU A 239 23.32 13.28 6.94
CA LEU A 239 24.39 13.13 7.90
C LEU A 239 24.57 14.46 8.66
N ILE A 240 24.40 14.43 9.99
CA ILE A 240 24.41 15.65 10.83
C ILE A 240 25.63 15.76 11.74
N ALA A 241 26.34 14.63 11.96
CA ALA A 241 27.60 14.63 12.70
C ALA A 241 28.47 13.46 12.24
N ILE A 242 29.78 13.62 12.39
CA ILE A 242 30.78 12.58 12.21
C ILE A 242 31.64 12.54 13.47
N LYS A 243 31.94 11.34 13.95
CA LYS A 243 32.76 11.12 15.15
C LYS A 243 33.70 9.94 14.95
N ASP A 244 34.88 10.05 15.56
CA ASP A 244 35.78 8.93 15.74
C ASP A 244 35.53 8.32 17.13
N VAL A 245 35.34 7.00 17.17
CA VAL A 245 35.05 6.25 18.41
C VAL A 245 36.16 5.20 18.57
N PRO A 246 36.91 5.24 19.69
CA PRO A 246 38.01 4.29 19.91
C PRO A 246 37.52 2.85 20.08
N ARG A 247 38.39 1.90 19.77
CA ARG A 247 38.20 0.48 20.06
C ARG A 247 37.79 0.24 21.52
N GLY A 248 36.82 -0.67 21.72
CA GLY A 248 36.32 -1.04 23.03
C GLY A 248 35.19 -0.13 23.56
N HIS A 249 34.93 1.01 22.93
CA HIS A 249 33.82 1.87 23.30
C HIS A 249 32.52 1.36 22.68
N SER A 250 31.40 1.60 23.39
CA SER A 250 30.07 1.17 22.94
C SER A 250 29.30 2.33 22.28
N ILE A 251 28.38 1.97 21.36
CA ILE A 251 27.54 2.89 20.61
C ILE A 251 26.06 2.68 20.93
N GLY A 252 25.34 3.76 21.23
CA GLY A 252 23.88 3.82 21.33
C GLY A 252 23.30 3.22 22.62
N TYR A 253 21.99 3.19 22.69
CA TYR A 253 21.24 2.71 23.85
C TYR A 253 21.49 1.24 24.17
N GLY A 254 21.75 0.97 25.44
CA GLY A 254 21.98 -0.38 25.94
C GLY A 254 23.34 -0.96 25.55
N ALA A 255 24.25 -0.12 24.99
CA ALA A 255 25.61 -0.52 24.63
C ALA A 255 25.66 -1.83 23.79
N THR A 256 24.68 -2.01 22.89
CA THR A 256 24.51 -3.25 22.10
C THR A 256 25.52 -3.42 20.97
N TRP A 257 26.30 -2.38 20.69
CA TRP A 257 27.42 -2.41 19.76
C TRP A 257 28.70 -1.96 20.46
N THR A 258 29.75 -2.74 20.38
CA THR A 258 31.09 -2.37 20.87
C THR A 258 32.04 -2.31 19.68
N CYS A 259 32.81 -1.22 19.56
CA CYS A 259 33.77 -1.01 18.50
C CYS A 259 34.90 -2.03 18.59
N ALA A 260 35.02 -2.92 17.62
CA ALA A 260 36.10 -3.94 17.55
C ALA A 260 37.46 -3.32 17.18
N GLN A 261 37.44 -2.14 16.58
CA GLN A 261 38.58 -1.31 16.18
C GLN A 261 38.20 0.17 16.34
N ASP A 262 39.11 1.09 16.11
CA ASP A 262 38.78 2.50 16.00
C ASP A 262 37.80 2.68 14.82
N MET A 263 36.67 3.35 15.05
CA MET A 263 35.59 3.50 14.07
C MET A 263 35.30 4.96 13.80
N ARG A 264 35.18 5.30 12.52
CA ARG A 264 34.58 6.57 12.10
C ARG A 264 33.09 6.34 11.87
N ILE A 265 32.25 7.02 12.64
CA ILE A 265 30.80 6.87 12.60
C ILE A 265 30.12 8.16 12.14
N GLY A 266 28.98 7.98 11.47
CA GLY A 266 28.06 9.05 11.08
C GLY A 266 26.76 9.01 11.87
N ILE A 267 26.27 10.18 12.26
CA ILE A 267 24.95 10.33 12.87
C ILE A 267 24.00 10.85 11.81
N VAL A 268 22.95 10.09 11.55
CA VAL A 268 21.92 10.42 10.55
C VAL A 268 20.65 10.89 11.24
N ALA A 269 20.04 11.96 10.73
CA ALA A 269 18.89 12.62 11.31
C ALA A 269 17.56 11.89 11.01
N VAL A 270 17.43 10.61 11.41
CA VAL A 270 16.23 9.79 11.29
C VAL A 270 16.11 8.83 12.46
N GLY A 271 14.91 8.62 12.96
CA GLY A 271 14.66 7.65 14.01
C GLY A 271 13.23 7.15 14.02
N TYR A 272 12.84 6.40 15.07
CA TYR A 272 11.49 5.81 15.12
C TYR A 272 10.38 6.86 15.23
N GLY A 273 10.68 8.08 15.67
CA GLY A 273 9.75 9.21 15.64
C GLY A 273 9.39 9.69 14.24
N ASP A 274 10.14 9.26 13.23
CA ASP A 274 9.95 9.62 11.84
C ASP A 274 9.32 8.45 11.02
N GLY A 275 9.19 7.27 11.64
CA GLY A 275 8.73 6.04 10.98
C GLY A 275 9.85 5.04 10.63
N TRP A 276 11.11 5.32 11.01
CA TRP A 276 12.20 4.34 10.86
C TRP A 276 12.10 3.27 11.94
N PRO A 277 11.95 1.96 11.61
CA PRO A 277 11.64 0.94 12.60
C PRO A 277 12.72 0.79 13.67
N ARG A 278 12.30 0.74 14.95
CA ARG A 278 13.22 0.54 16.07
C ARG A 278 13.76 -0.89 16.15
N SER A 279 13.06 -1.85 15.53
CA SER A 279 13.45 -3.26 15.47
C SER A 279 14.63 -3.55 14.55
N LEU A 280 15.03 -2.60 13.70
CA LEU A 280 16.11 -2.78 12.75
C LEU A 280 17.43 -3.17 13.44
N PRO A 281 18.08 -4.28 13.00
CA PRO A 281 19.30 -4.78 13.60
C PRO A 281 20.53 -3.98 13.16
N ASN A 282 21.64 -4.21 13.88
CA ASN A 282 22.96 -3.78 13.41
C ASN A 282 23.25 -4.34 12.02
N GLY A 283 23.94 -3.56 11.19
CA GLY A 283 24.24 -3.93 9.81
C GLY A 283 23.12 -3.60 8.82
N THR A 284 21.94 -3.12 9.27
CA THR A 284 20.90 -2.64 8.36
C THR A 284 21.48 -1.59 7.43
N PRO A 285 21.35 -1.77 6.09
CA PRO A 285 21.98 -0.88 5.14
C PRO A 285 21.27 0.47 5.02
N VAL A 286 22.08 1.50 4.85
CA VAL A 286 21.70 2.80 4.27
C VAL A 286 22.66 3.10 3.12
N GLU A 287 22.35 4.09 2.28
CA GLU A 287 23.22 4.46 1.17
C GLU A 287 23.68 5.93 1.31
N ILE A 288 25.00 6.15 1.27
CA ILE A 288 25.63 7.47 1.30
C ILE A 288 26.60 7.53 0.12
N ARG A 289 26.49 8.55 -0.74
CA ARG A 289 27.35 8.71 -1.94
C ARG A 289 27.40 7.46 -2.82
N GLY A 290 26.28 6.72 -2.94
CA GLY A 290 26.20 5.48 -3.72
C GLY A 290 26.87 4.26 -3.05
N GLN A 291 27.37 4.39 -1.82
CA GLN A 291 27.94 3.29 -1.05
C GLN A 291 26.95 2.79 0.00
N ARG A 292 26.83 1.48 0.13
CA ARG A 292 25.99 0.85 1.16
C ARG A 292 26.81 0.71 2.45
N LEU A 293 26.29 1.28 3.52
CA LEU A 293 26.90 1.34 4.84
C LEU A 293 25.94 0.77 5.87
N GLY A 294 26.47 0.10 6.88
CA GLY A 294 25.69 -0.56 7.91
C GLY A 294 25.38 0.34 9.10
N MET A 295 24.15 0.26 9.61
CA MET A 295 23.80 0.83 10.92
C MET A 295 24.57 0.12 12.05
N VAL A 296 24.94 0.89 13.08
CA VAL A 296 25.57 0.38 14.31
C VAL A 296 24.87 0.95 15.54
N GLY A 297 24.63 0.11 16.54
CA GLY A 297 23.87 0.48 17.72
C GLY A 297 22.35 0.51 17.45
N ARG A 298 21.57 0.81 18.48
CA ARG A 298 20.10 0.85 18.41
C ARG A 298 19.58 2.13 17.81
N VAL A 299 18.50 2.02 17.05
CA VAL A 299 17.72 3.17 16.56
C VAL A 299 17.22 3.99 17.73
N SER A 300 17.46 5.30 17.70
CA SER A 300 16.93 6.29 18.66
C SER A 300 15.64 6.93 18.12
N MET A 301 15.01 7.78 18.92
CA MET A 301 13.78 8.49 18.48
C MET A 301 14.03 9.36 17.24
N ASP A 302 15.20 10.01 17.18
CA ASP A 302 15.50 11.06 16.20
C ASP A 302 16.76 10.79 15.35
N MET A 303 17.52 9.75 15.67
CA MET A 303 18.84 9.53 15.07
C MET A 303 19.16 8.03 14.95
N ILE A 304 19.96 7.70 13.94
CA ILE A 304 20.66 6.44 13.80
C ILE A 304 22.15 6.70 13.66
N THR A 305 22.96 5.69 13.98
CA THR A 305 24.41 5.70 13.80
C THR A 305 24.78 4.74 12.67
N VAL A 306 25.72 5.13 11.82
CA VAL A 306 26.19 4.38 10.66
C VAL A 306 27.71 4.28 10.70
N ASP A 307 28.28 3.12 10.36
CA ASP A 307 29.72 2.94 10.17
C ASP A 307 30.15 3.62 8.85
N LEU A 308 31.07 4.59 8.94
CA LEU A 308 31.60 5.34 7.79
C LEU A 308 32.97 4.86 7.33
N ALA A 309 33.54 3.80 7.89
CA ALA A 309 34.94 3.41 7.66
C ALA A 309 35.31 3.27 6.16
N ALA A 310 34.35 2.92 5.31
CA ALA A 310 34.57 2.73 3.87
C ALA A 310 34.15 3.95 3.02
N CYS A 311 33.71 5.06 3.63
CA CYS A 311 33.11 6.19 2.91
C CYS A 311 33.73 7.53 3.30
N ASP A 312 34.12 8.32 2.32
CA ASP A 312 34.52 9.73 2.51
C ASP A 312 33.29 10.63 2.57
N ALA A 313 32.42 10.38 3.56
CA ALA A 313 31.21 11.15 3.77
C ALA A 313 31.49 12.46 4.53
N ALA A 314 30.69 13.49 4.25
CA ALA A 314 30.72 14.80 4.88
C ALA A 314 29.38 15.12 5.55
N ILE A 315 29.42 16.02 6.57
CA ILE A 315 28.20 16.54 7.20
C ILE A 315 27.36 17.24 6.11
N GLY A 316 26.05 16.94 6.09
CA GLY A 316 25.10 17.43 5.09
C GLY A 316 24.87 16.46 3.92
N ASP A 317 25.70 15.43 3.76
CA ASP A 317 25.48 14.42 2.72
C ASP A 317 24.10 13.75 2.88
N GLU A 318 23.47 13.48 1.72
CA GLU A 318 22.21 12.75 1.68
C GLU A 318 22.44 11.29 2.03
N VAL A 319 21.57 10.77 2.88
CA VAL A 319 21.51 9.37 3.29
C VAL A 319 20.21 8.78 2.79
N THR A 320 20.27 7.88 1.80
CA THR A 320 19.09 7.15 1.34
C THR A 320 18.80 6.01 2.31
N LEU A 321 17.54 5.95 2.73
CA LEU A 321 17.01 4.96 3.68
C LEU A 321 16.35 3.80 2.94
N TRP A 322 15.59 4.06 1.87
CA TRP A 322 15.08 3.10 0.89
C TRP A 322 14.60 3.79 -0.39
N GLY A 323 14.29 3.00 -1.42
CA GLY A 323 13.69 3.47 -2.67
C GLY A 323 14.69 3.82 -3.77
N SER A 324 15.99 3.51 -3.60
CA SER A 324 16.94 3.45 -4.71
C SER A 324 16.96 2.06 -5.33
N ALA A 325 17.55 1.94 -6.53
CA ALA A 325 17.72 0.65 -7.21
C ALA A 325 18.56 -0.34 -6.38
N SER A 326 19.54 0.17 -5.62
CA SER A 326 20.43 -0.63 -4.77
C SER A 326 19.83 -0.91 -3.39
N LEU A 327 18.84 -0.15 -2.94
CA LEU A 327 18.25 -0.25 -1.60
C LEU A 327 16.72 -0.20 -1.68
N PRO A 328 16.07 -1.28 -2.14
CA PRO A 328 14.60 -1.36 -2.22
C PRO A 328 13.97 -1.45 -0.82
N VAL A 329 12.72 -1.00 -0.70
CA VAL A 329 11.98 -1.01 0.57
C VAL A 329 11.82 -2.42 1.14
N GLU A 330 11.71 -3.43 0.30
CA GLU A 330 11.59 -4.84 0.69
C GLU A 330 12.77 -5.31 1.54
N GLN A 331 13.96 -4.82 1.26
CA GLN A 331 15.15 -5.19 2.02
C GLN A 331 15.10 -4.62 3.44
N ILE A 332 14.63 -3.40 3.60
CA ILE A 332 14.46 -2.79 4.92
C ILE A 332 13.31 -3.46 5.67
N ALA A 333 12.21 -3.78 4.98
CA ALA A 333 11.09 -4.51 5.57
C ALA A 333 11.53 -5.88 6.11
N THR A 334 12.29 -6.65 5.30
CA THR A 334 12.85 -7.94 5.72
C THR A 334 13.77 -7.78 6.94
N ALA A 335 14.63 -6.77 6.95
CA ALA A 335 15.54 -6.52 8.08
C ALA A 335 14.78 -6.13 9.36
N ALA A 336 13.63 -5.49 9.24
CA ALA A 336 12.77 -5.08 10.36
C ALA A 336 11.81 -6.18 10.81
N ASP A 337 11.81 -7.36 10.16
CA ASP A 337 10.85 -8.46 10.35
C ASP A 337 9.39 -7.99 10.13
N THR A 338 9.17 -7.25 9.04
CA THR A 338 7.85 -6.72 8.67
C THR A 338 7.63 -6.71 7.15
N LEU A 339 6.57 -6.04 6.70
CA LEU A 339 6.15 -5.93 5.32
C LEU A 339 6.42 -4.54 4.75
N SER A 340 6.70 -4.46 3.43
CA SER A 340 6.84 -3.18 2.72
C SER A 340 5.63 -2.26 2.91
N TYR A 341 4.42 -2.80 3.05
CA TYR A 341 3.18 -2.06 3.36
C TYR A 341 3.32 -1.21 4.63
N GLU A 342 3.86 -1.79 5.71
CA GLU A 342 4.00 -1.12 7.00
C GLU A 342 5.00 0.03 6.90
N LEU A 343 6.13 -0.18 6.25
CA LEU A 343 7.13 0.88 6.08
C LEU A 343 6.61 2.04 5.24
N LEU A 344 5.93 1.76 4.13
CA LEU A 344 5.38 2.78 3.25
C LEU A 344 4.29 3.61 3.96
N CYS A 345 3.40 2.95 4.71
CA CYS A 345 2.33 3.64 5.47
C CYS A 345 2.81 4.25 6.79
N GLY A 346 3.99 3.85 7.29
CA GLY A 346 4.46 4.17 8.64
C GLY A 346 5.18 5.50 8.78
N LEU A 347 5.40 6.25 7.70
CA LEU A 347 6.03 7.56 7.77
C LEU A 347 5.15 8.54 8.56
N THR A 348 5.75 9.27 9.48
CA THR A 348 5.02 10.21 10.34
C THR A 348 4.91 11.59 9.71
N GLN A 349 4.09 12.46 10.31
CA GLN A 349 3.93 13.86 9.89
C GLN A 349 5.22 14.70 9.96
N ARG A 350 6.29 14.17 10.58
CA ARG A 350 7.61 14.83 10.64
C ARG A 350 8.36 14.75 9.31
N VAL A 351 7.97 13.82 8.43
CA VAL A 351 8.59 13.61 7.12
C VAL A 351 7.99 14.61 6.12
N ARG A 352 8.85 15.29 5.36
CA ARG A 352 8.40 16.18 4.30
C ARG A 352 8.20 15.42 3.01
N PHE A 353 6.99 15.47 2.48
CA PHE A 353 6.66 14.87 1.17
C PHE A 353 7.01 15.86 0.05
N ARG A 354 7.61 15.32 -1.01
CA ARG A 354 7.90 16.04 -2.25
C ARG A 354 7.44 15.18 -3.41
N TYR A 355 6.61 15.75 -4.27
CA TYR A 355 6.11 15.09 -5.46
C TYR A 355 6.96 15.48 -6.68
N LEU A 356 7.26 14.50 -7.54
CA LEU A 356 7.94 14.67 -8.82
C LEU A 356 7.01 14.21 -9.94
N ASN A 357 7.16 14.82 -11.11
CA ASN A 357 6.44 14.43 -12.32
C ASN A 357 4.90 14.48 -12.15
N ASP A 358 4.41 15.46 -11.39
CA ASP A 358 2.97 15.72 -11.24
C ASP A 358 2.44 16.25 -12.59
N LEU A 359 1.33 15.70 -13.07
CA LEU A 359 0.70 16.14 -14.33
C LEU A 359 0.27 17.61 -14.28
N ARG A 360 0.06 18.19 -13.11
CA ARG A 360 -0.24 19.62 -12.94
C ARG A 360 0.94 20.53 -13.22
N ASP A 361 2.17 20.03 -13.08
CA ASP A 361 3.38 20.82 -13.34
C ASP A 361 3.66 20.94 -14.85
N THR A 362 2.91 20.20 -15.67
CA THR A 362 3.06 20.16 -17.15
C THR A 362 1.88 20.80 -17.88
N ALA A 363 0.86 21.28 -17.16
CA ALA A 363 -0.31 21.99 -17.67
C ALA A 363 -0.19 23.50 -17.37
#